data_651a208191eb6e8a39d91d988d538352
#
_entry.id   651a208191eb6e8a39d91d988d538352
#
_cell.length_a   1.000
_cell.length_b   1.000
_cell.length_c   1.000
_cell.angle_alpha   90.00
_cell.angle_beta   90.00
_cell.angle_gamma   90.00
#
_symmetry.space_group_name_H-M   'P 1'
#
loop_
_entity.id
_entity.type
_entity.pdbx_description
1 polymer ?
#
loop_
_entity_poly.entity_id
_entity_poly.type
_entity_poly.pdbx_seq_one_letter_code
_entity_poly.pdbx_strand_id
1 'polypeptide(L)'
;MNRLSAIDSFAPAFARVRVMLFSPFRVGTWLKIGLIGLLGGGAIVSGGGSNFRAPVMPRNVPHNDLPPNAEDILRAIRSIHLADYFHVFVIVIGVIVVLALIFLYLFCRFRFILFDSVVTGQPDIERGWRMYESQANRYFGFWLAFRLVTWGALVLIVGVPLWKAYKSGIFSGDNSLPIFFAMIASVALGALVVGIAFAIVSTLAKDFVMPVMALDDLSVGDAWSAVWRVAASEPGAWAGYMGMKLLCAIGSSIALTIAFVIAMFPAVIVIGIPVGILALLGVVAFKAIGAVFGIIIFCVAVLLAVAGFICLLLILTAPISVFFTSYALYFFGGRYPKLAALLSPQPAPVAQMAGTQPT
;
A
#
# COMPACT_ATOMS: atom_id res chain seq x y z
N MET A 1 3.85 1.45 30.93
CA MET A 1 2.76 1.95 30.05
C MET A 1 1.50 1.17 30.36
N ASN A 2 0.35 1.82 30.64
CA ASN A 2 -0.90 1.10 30.86
C ASN A 2 -1.41 0.52 29.52
N ARG A 3 -2.22 -0.55 29.59
CA ARG A 3 -2.86 -1.14 28.40
C ARG A 3 -3.86 -0.14 27.84
N LEU A 4 -3.52 0.49 26.73
CA LEU A 4 -4.40 1.44 26.06
C LEU A 4 -5.51 0.69 25.31
N SER A 5 -6.73 1.23 25.36
CA SER A 5 -7.81 0.75 24.49
C SER A 5 -7.55 1.18 23.03
N ALA A 6 -8.34 0.65 22.10
CA ALA A 6 -8.27 1.08 20.69
C ALA A 6 -8.55 2.58 20.52
N ILE A 7 -9.44 3.14 21.35
CA ILE A 7 -9.79 4.56 21.32
C ILE A 7 -8.67 5.41 21.94
N ASP A 8 -8.15 5.00 23.09
CA ASP A 8 -7.12 5.75 23.82
C ASP A 8 -5.78 5.79 23.07
N SER A 9 -5.54 4.85 22.17
CA SER A 9 -4.34 4.83 21.30
C SER A 9 -4.35 5.87 20.20
N PHE A 10 -5.51 6.51 19.92
CA PHE A 10 -5.67 7.50 18.85
C PHE A 10 -4.91 8.81 19.17
N ALA A 11 -5.13 9.36 20.36
CA ALA A 11 -4.54 10.64 20.76
C ALA A 11 -2.99 10.62 20.75
N PRO A 12 -2.30 9.63 21.36
CA PRO A 12 -0.84 9.56 21.31
C PRO A 12 -0.31 9.30 19.88
N ALA A 13 -1.04 8.54 19.06
CA ALA A 13 -0.66 8.34 17.67
C ALA A 13 -0.69 9.66 16.88
N PHE A 14 -1.73 10.47 17.06
CA PHE A 14 -1.84 11.78 16.43
C PHE A 14 -0.78 12.77 16.95
N ALA A 15 -0.52 12.76 18.25
CA ALA A 15 0.57 13.55 18.84
C ALA A 15 1.93 13.19 18.24
N ARG A 16 2.21 11.90 17.98
CA ARG A 16 3.44 11.44 17.34
C ARG A 16 3.58 11.98 15.91
N VAL A 17 2.50 11.99 15.14
CA VAL A 17 2.47 12.60 13.80
C VAL A 17 2.87 14.07 13.87
N ARG A 18 2.27 14.81 14.81
CA ARG A 18 2.54 16.24 14.98
C ARG A 18 4.01 16.50 15.34
N VAL A 19 4.55 15.77 16.28
CA VAL A 19 5.95 15.92 16.69
C VAL A 19 6.91 15.55 15.57
N MET A 20 6.68 14.43 14.89
CA MET A 20 7.61 13.89 13.91
C MET A 20 7.64 14.68 12.59
N LEU A 21 6.50 15.23 12.17
CA LEU A 21 6.38 15.91 10.89
C LEU A 21 6.40 17.43 10.99
N PHE A 22 5.95 18.00 12.11
CA PHE A 22 5.78 19.45 12.25
C PHE A 22 6.76 20.11 13.23
N SER A 23 7.54 19.33 13.99
CA SER A 23 8.46 19.88 15.01
C SER A 23 9.88 19.31 14.91
N PRO A 24 10.79 19.89 14.11
CA PRO A 24 10.65 21.01 13.18
C PRO A 24 10.11 20.57 11.80
N PHE A 25 9.38 21.46 11.13
CA PHE A 25 8.93 21.21 9.76
C PHE A 25 10.13 21.20 8.79
N ARG A 26 10.39 20.07 8.17
CA ARG A 26 11.43 19.87 7.16
C ARG A 26 10.89 19.08 5.98
N VAL A 27 10.84 19.69 4.81
CA VAL A 27 10.36 19.02 3.57
C VAL A 27 11.12 17.72 3.30
N GLY A 28 12.42 17.67 3.52
CA GLY A 28 13.22 16.46 3.35
C GLY A 28 12.79 15.32 4.27
N THR A 29 12.38 15.59 5.51
CA THR A 29 11.81 14.59 6.43
C THR A 29 10.47 14.07 5.91
N TRP A 30 9.60 14.96 5.42
CA TRP A 30 8.31 14.60 4.83
C TRP A 30 8.48 13.69 3.61
N LEU A 31 9.38 14.03 2.69
CA LEU A 31 9.65 13.23 1.50
C LEU A 31 10.23 11.86 1.87
N LYS A 32 11.20 11.79 2.81
CA LYS A 32 11.77 10.52 3.27
C LYS A 32 10.70 9.62 3.90
N ILE A 33 9.90 10.16 4.83
CA ILE A 33 8.83 9.41 5.49
C ILE A 33 7.74 9.03 4.49
N GLY A 34 7.37 9.92 3.57
CA GLY A 34 6.43 9.62 2.51
C GLY A 34 6.91 8.47 1.63
N LEU A 35 8.19 8.48 1.22
CA LEU A 35 8.80 7.40 0.45
C LEU A 35 8.80 6.08 1.23
N ILE A 36 9.26 6.11 2.48
CA ILE A 36 9.28 4.95 3.37
C ILE A 36 7.84 4.42 3.56
N GLY A 37 6.87 5.30 3.79
CA GLY A 37 5.48 4.94 3.98
C GLY A 37 4.80 4.42 2.71
N LEU A 38 5.09 5.02 1.56
CA LEU A 38 4.56 4.59 0.26
C LEU A 38 5.07 3.19 -0.10
N LEU A 39 6.38 2.99 -0.05
CA LEU A 39 7.02 1.70 -0.35
C LEU A 39 6.74 0.64 0.72
N GLY A 40 6.69 1.03 2.00
CA GLY A 40 6.33 0.14 3.12
C GLY A 40 4.83 -0.14 3.25
N GLY A 41 3.99 0.35 2.33
CA GLY A 41 2.55 0.09 2.32
C GLY A 41 1.78 0.70 3.49
N GLY A 42 2.35 1.72 4.16
CA GLY A 42 1.74 2.37 5.32
C GLY A 42 0.47 3.14 4.97
N ALA A 43 0.45 3.80 3.81
CA ALA A 43 -0.66 4.64 3.39
C ALA A 43 -1.65 3.93 2.44
N ILE A 44 -1.14 3.16 1.48
CA ILE A 44 -1.98 2.59 0.41
C ILE A 44 -2.68 1.31 0.87
N VAL A 45 -2.01 0.48 1.69
CA VAL A 45 -2.52 -0.83 2.09
C VAL A 45 -3.28 -0.77 3.42
N SER A 46 -3.14 0.30 4.19
CA SER A 46 -3.91 0.51 5.44
C SER A 46 -5.31 1.08 5.18
N GLY A 47 -5.53 1.69 4.06
CA GLY A 47 -6.74 2.47 3.74
C GLY A 47 -7.66 1.89 2.68
N GLY A 48 -7.59 0.62 2.38
CA GLY A 48 -8.59 0.08 1.47
C GLY A 48 -8.05 -0.40 0.15
N GLY A 49 -8.83 -1.27 -0.44
CA GLY A 49 -8.65 -1.80 -1.76
C GLY A 49 -8.48 -0.66 -2.78
N SER A 50 -7.63 -0.94 -3.73
CA SER A 50 -7.48 -0.11 -4.91
C SER A 50 -8.83 0.35 -5.42
N ASN A 51 -9.14 1.64 -5.29
CA ASN A 51 -10.21 2.27 -6.06
C ASN A 51 -9.78 2.34 -7.53
N PHE A 52 -9.48 1.19 -8.11
CA PHE A 52 -9.51 1.02 -9.54
C PHE A 52 -10.98 1.00 -9.94
N ARG A 53 -11.58 2.18 -9.99
CA ARG A 53 -12.77 2.35 -10.81
C ARG A 53 -12.29 2.15 -12.24
N ALA A 54 -12.60 0.99 -12.79
CA ALA A 54 -12.61 0.84 -14.23
C ALA A 54 -13.39 2.03 -14.80
N PRO A 55 -12.89 2.71 -15.83
CA PRO A 55 -13.64 3.79 -16.47
C PRO A 55 -15.00 3.22 -16.85
N VAL A 56 -16.06 3.81 -16.27
CA VAL A 56 -17.43 3.46 -16.61
C VAL A 56 -17.58 3.88 -18.07
N MET A 57 -17.55 2.91 -18.97
CA MET A 57 -17.92 3.15 -20.35
C MET A 57 -19.37 3.68 -20.35
N PRO A 58 -19.66 4.77 -21.06
CA PRO A 58 -21.02 5.30 -21.17
C PRO A 58 -21.92 4.20 -21.77
N ARG A 59 -22.97 3.86 -21.06
CA ARG A 59 -23.87 2.73 -21.33
C ARG A 59 -24.89 3.00 -22.45
N ASN A 60 -24.70 4.03 -23.25
CA ASN A 60 -25.62 4.38 -24.34
C ASN A 60 -24.85 4.47 -25.66
N VAL A 61 -24.48 3.32 -26.21
CA VAL A 61 -24.20 3.24 -27.65
C VAL A 61 -25.45 2.62 -28.29
N PRO A 62 -26.19 3.34 -29.15
CA PRO A 62 -27.27 2.75 -29.93
C PRO A 62 -26.70 1.62 -30.79
N HIS A 63 -27.40 0.50 -30.82
CA HIS A 63 -26.93 -0.77 -31.41
C HIS A 63 -26.76 -0.76 -32.94
N ASN A 64 -26.92 0.38 -33.63
CA ASN A 64 -26.99 0.41 -35.09
C ASN A 64 -25.90 1.21 -35.81
N ASP A 65 -24.97 1.86 -35.09
CA ASP A 65 -23.88 2.61 -35.75
C ASP A 65 -22.53 2.20 -35.15
N LEU A 66 -22.06 1.00 -35.48
CA LEU A 66 -20.65 0.70 -35.36
C LEU A 66 -19.92 1.56 -36.40
N PRO A 67 -18.92 2.39 -36.00
CA PRO A 67 -18.15 3.14 -36.94
C PRO A 67 -17.51 2.18 -37.95
N PRO A 68 -17.38 2.54 -39.24
CA PRO A 68 -16.88 1.65 -40.31
C PRO A 68 -15.52 1.02 -40.01
N ASN A 69 -14.78 1.58 -39.05
CA ASN A 69 -13.49 1.05 -38.57
C ASN A 69 -13.62 -0.09 -37.54
N ALA A 70 -14.80 -0.37 -36.98
CA ALA A 70 -14.96 -1.40 -35.96
C ALA A 70 -14.84 -2.79 -36.57
N GLU A 71 -15.31 -3.00 -37.79
CA GLU A 71 -15.13 -4.26 -38.51
C GLU A 71 -13.65 -4.49 -38.89
N ASP A 72 -12.93 -3.46 -39.23
CA ASP A 72 -11.50 -3.53 -39.53
C ASP A 72 -10.69 -3.82 -38.26
N ILE A 73 -11.07 -3.22 -37.13
CA ILE A 73 -10.49 -3.52 -35.82
C ILE A 73 -10.80 -4.99 -35.43
N LEU A 74 -12.03 -5.45 -35.63
CA LEU A 74 -12.40 -6.86 -35.34
C LEU A 74 -11.71 -7.84 -36.29
N ARG A 75 -11.52 -7.48 -37.57
CA ARG A 75 -10.73 -8.26 -38.52
C ARG A 75 -9.24 -8.26 -38.13
N ALA A 76 -8.69 -7.11 -37.74
CA ALA A 76 -7.32 -7.01 -37.23
C ALA A 76 -7.12 -7.85 -35.95
N ILE A 77 -8.07 -7.80 -35.00
CA ILE A 77 -8.03 -8.66 -33.79
C ILE A 77 -8.15 -10.14 -34.16
N ARG A 78 -8.99 -10.49 -35.12
CA ARG A 78 -9.19 -11.88 -35.57
C ARG A 78 -8.02 -12.41 -36.41
N SER A 79 -7.25 -11.51 -37.06
CA SER A 79 -6.03 -11.87 -37.81
C SER A 79 -4.79 -11.97 -36.93
N ILE A 80 -4.87 -11.58 -35.66
CA ILE A 80 -3.81 -11.77 -34.67
C ILE A 80 -3.75 -13.26 -34.33
N HIS A 81 -2.83 -14.00 -34.96
CA HIS A 81 -2.50 -15.34 -34.50
C HIS A 81 -1.88 -15.24 -33.10
N LEU A 82 -2.65 -15.58 -32.07
CA LEU A 82 -2.17 -15.57 -30.66
C LEU A 82 -0.85 -16.35 -30.51
N ALA A 83 -0.61 -17.34 -31.38
CA ALA A 83 0.61 -18.13 -31.37
C ALA A 83 1.86 -17.26 -31.66
N ASP A 84 1.76 -16.25 -32.55
CA ASP A 84 2.89 -15.43 -32.94
C ASP A 84 3.31 -14.45 -31.85
N TYR A 85 2.36 -14.07 -30.97
CA TYR A 85 2.60 -13.17 -29.85
C TYR A 85 2.83 -13.90 -28.52
N PHE A 86 2.77 -15.24 -28.50
CA PHE A 86 2.95 -16.04 -27.27
C PHE A 86 4.28 -15.72 -26.58
N HIS A 87 5.36 -15.59 -27.32
CA HIS A 87 6.67 -15.25 -26.77
C HIS A 87 6.68 -13.86 -26.12
N VAL A 88 6.09 -12.87 -26.79
CA VAL A 88 5.97 -11.49 -26.24
C VAL A 88 5.12 -11.50 -24.98
N PHE A 89 4.01 -12.23 -24.98
CA PHE A 89 3.13 -12.38 -23.80
C PHE A 89 3.87 -13.02 -22.62
N VAL A 90 4.65 -14.08 -22.85
CA VAL A 90 5.45 -14.74 -21.80
C VAL A 90 6.52 -13.81 -21.26
N ILE A 91 7.21 -13.03 -22.13
CA ILE A 91 8.22 -12.05 -21.72
C ILE A 91 7.57 -10.94 -20.86
N VAL A 92 6.43 -10.41 -21.30
CA VAL A 92 5.71 -9.34 -20.57
C VAL A 92 5.26 -9.85 -19.19
N ILE A 93 4.69 -11.05 -19.11
CA ILE A 93 4.33 -11.66 -17.82
C ILE A 93 5.58 -11.85 -16.97
N GLY A 94 6.66 -12.37 -17.53
CA GLY A 94 7.93 -12.54 -16.81
C GLY A 94 8.43 -11.22 -16.21
N VAL A 95 8.43 -10.15 -16.98
CA VAL A 95 8.81 -8.81 -16.51
C VAL A 95 7.88 -8.33 -15.39
N ILE A 96 6.56 -8.50 -15.54
CA ILE A 96 5.58 -8.12 -14.50
C ILE A 96 5.83 -8.89 -13.22
N VAL A 97 6.08 -10.19 -13.28
CA VAL A 97 6.38 -11.03 -12.11
C VAL A 97 7.66 -10.59 -11.42
N VAL A 98 8.74 -10.34 -12.18
CA VAL A 98 10.01 -9.85 -11.62
C VAL A 98 9.81 -8.51 -10.92
N LEU A 99 9.12 -7.56 -11.55
CA LEU A 99 8.80 -6.27 -10.95
C LEU A 99 7.96 -6.44 -9.68
N ALA A 100 6.96 -7.30 -9.69
CA ALA A 100 6.13 -7.59 -8.52
C ALA A 100 6.95 -8.17 -7.35
N LEU A 101 7.92 -9.02 -7.62
CA LEU A 101 8.84 -9.56 -6.61
C LEU A 101 9.77 -8.48 -6.05
N ILE A 102 10.31 -7.61 -6.90
CA ILE A 102 11.13 -6.46 -6.47
C ILE A 102 10.30 -5.54 -5.57
N PHE A 103 9.08 -5.17 -5.97
CA PHE A 103 8.20 -4.33 -5.16
C PHE A 103 7.81 -5.01 -3.84
N LEU A 104 7.57 -6.32 -3.83
CA LEU A 104 7.30 -7.07 -2.60
C LEU A 104 8.51 -7.06 -1.66
N TYR A 105 9.72 -7.23 -2.20
CA TYR A 105 10.95 -7.15 -1.42
C TYR A 105 11.15 -5.76 -0.82
N LEU A 106 10.99 -4.71 -1.63
CA LEU A 106 11.06 -3.33 -1.16
C LEU A 106 10.01 -3.05 -0.08
N PHE A 107 8.76 -3.49 -0.29
CA PHE A 107 7.70 -3.38 0.70
C PHE A 107 8.13 -3.96 2.06
N CYS A 108 8.69 -5.17 2.08
CA CYS A 108 9.15 -5.80 3.31
C CYS A 108 10.28 -4.99 3.97
N ARG A 109 11.27 -4.55 3.21
CA ARG A 109 12.39 -3.73 3.70
C ARG A 109 11.92 -2.40 4.28
N PHE A 110 11.15 -1.64 3.51
CA PHE A 110 10.68 -0.33 3.92
C PHE A 110 9.70 -0.37 5.10
N ARG A 111 9.03 -1.50 5.32
CA ARG A 111 8.17 -1.67 6.49
C ARG A 111 8.96 -1.66 7.80
N PHE A 112 10.11 -2.34 7.87
CA PHE A 112 11.01 -2.29 9.03
C PHE A 112 11.63 -0.90 9.21
N ILE A 113 12.00 -0.24 8.11
CA ILE A 113 12.52 1.14 8.15
C ILE A 113 11.48 2.12 8.67
N LEU A 114 10.20 1.95 8.28
CA LEU A 114 9.10 2.77 8.80
C LEU A 114 8.92 2.59 10.30
N PHE A 115 8.97 1.34 10.78
CA PHE A 115 8.92 1.02 12.21
C PHE A 115 10.07 1.72 12.96
N ASP A 116 11.31 1.54 12.53
CA ASP A 116 12.50 2.18 13.15
C ASP A 116 12.36 3.71 13.15
N SER A 117 11.95 4.29 12.02
CA SER A 117 11.76 5.74 11.89
C SER A 117 10.70 6.28 12.86
N VAL A 118 9.60 5.54 13.06
CA VAL A 118 8.53 5.96 13.99
C VAL A 118 8.96 5.79 15.44
N VAL A 119 9.70 4.74 15.79
CA VAL A 119 10.19 4.52 17.15
C VAL A 119 11.28 5.52 17.52
N THR A 120 12.27 5.74 16.65
CA THR A 120 13.40 6.64 16.92
C THR A 120 13.05 8.13 16.70
N GLY A 121 12.01 8.42 15.91
CA GLY A 121 11.66 9.78 15.50
C GLY A 121 12.53 10.34 14.37
N GLN A 122 13.45 9.55 13.82
CA GLN A 122 14.37 9.97 12.76
C GLN A 122 14.30 9.02 11.56
N PRO A 123 13.98 9.52 10.36
CA PRO A 123 13.94 8.70 9.15
C PRO A 123 15.37 8.45 8.62
N ASP A 124 16.00 7.38 9.06
CA ASP A 124 17.30 6.92 8.59
C ASP A 124 17.14 5.61 7.79
N ILE A 125 17.16 5.76 6.45
CA ILE A 125 16.96 4.65 5.53
C ILE A 125 18.18 3.71 5.55
N GLU A 126 19.38 4.26 5.59
CA GLU A 126 20.61 3.47 5.53
C GLU A 126 20.77 2.58 6.75
N ARG A 127 20.58 3.16 7.93
CA ARG A 127 20.59 2.44 9.20
C ARG A 127 19.57 1.31 9.22
N GLY A 128 18.31 1.62 8.91
CA GLY A 128 17.23 0.64 8.93
C GLY A 128 17.42 -0.47 7.89
N TRP A 129 17.98 -0.13 6.72
CA TRP A 129 18.29 -1.11 5.68
C TRP A 129 19.32 -2.16 6.13
N ARG A 130 20.39 -1.73 6.82
CA ARG A 130 21.41 -2.64 7.31
C ARG A 130 20.97 -3.42 8.55
N MET A 131 20.27 -2.75 9.47
CA MET A 131 19.90 -3.31 10.78
C MET A 131 18.90 -4.48 10.67
N TYR A 132 17.92 -4.37 9.76
CA TYR A 132 16.81 -5.35 9.66
C TYR A 132 16.93 -6.27 8.44
N GLU A 133 18.12 -6.54 7.95
CA GLU A 133 18.32 -7.33 6.73
C GLU A 133 17.78 -8.76 6.86
N SER A 134 18.18 -9.47 7.90
CA SER A 134 17.79 -10.85 8.15
C SER A 134 16.27 -10.98 8.40
N GLN A 135 15.71 -10.09 9.23
CA GLN A 135 14.29 -10.09 9.56
C GLN A 135 13.43 -9.79 8.34
N ALA A 136 13.83 -8.81 7.53
CA ALA A 136 13.11 -8.45 6.31
C ALA A 136 13.11 -9.58 5.27
N ASN A 137 14.19 -10.35 5.15
CA ASN A 137 14.28 -11.49 4.25
C ASN A 137 13.34 -12.63 4.71
N ARG A 138 13.31 -12.94 6.01
CA ARG A 138 12.37 -13.91 6.58
C ARG A 138 10.90 -13.47 6.38
N TYR A 139 10.63 -12.17 6.57
CA TYR A 139 9.32 -11.58 6.37
C TYR A 139 8.90 -11.56 4.90
N PHE A 140 9.84 -11.35 3.97
CA PHE A 140 9.62 -11.48 2.53
C PHE A 140 9.20 -12.89 2.14
N GLY A 141 9.89 -13.92 2.65
CA GLY A 141 9.53 -15.32 2.42
C GLY A 141 8.10 -15.64 2.88
N PHE A 142 7.71 -15.15 4.05
CA PHE A 142 6.34 -15.27 4.55
C PHE A 142 5.32 -14.59 3.60
N TRP A 143 5.58 -13.35 3.17
CA TRP A 143 4.68 -12.63 2.28
C TRP A 143 4.55 -13.29 0.91
N LEU A 144 5.65 -13.83 0.40
CA LEU A 144 5.65 -14.57 -0.86
C LEU A 144 4.75 -15.82 -0.74
N ALA A 145 4.99 -16.63 0.29
CA ALA A 145 4.19 -17.84 0.54
C ALA A 145 2.70 -17.49 0.75
N PHE A 146 2.42 -16.47 1.57
CA PHE A 146 1.05 -16.05 1.87
C PHE A 146 0.32 -15.53 0.61
N ARG A 147 1.00 -14.79 -0.26
CA ARG A 147 0.44 -14.35 -1.53
C ARG A 147 0.18 -15.51 -2.48
N LEU A 148 1.11 -16.48 -2.59
CA LEU A 148 0.91 -17.66 -3.42
C LEU A 148 -0.30 -18.49 -2.96
N VAL A 149 -0.45 -18.70 -1.65
CA VAL A 149 -1.62 -19.38 -1.09
C VAL A 149 -2.91 -18.60 -1.40
N THR A 150 -2.90 -17.29 -1.22
CA THR A 150 -4.08 -16.44 -1.49
C THR A 150 -4.46 -16.47 -2.97
N TRP A 151 -3.49 -16.32 -3.87
CA TRP A 151 -3.73 -16.42 -5.31
C TRP A 151 -4.21 -17.81 -5.73
N GLY A 152 -3.63 -18.87 -5.16
CA GLY A 152 -4.10 -20.24 -5.37
C GLY A 152 -5.55 -20.43 -4.94
N ALA A 153 -5.93 -19.91 -3.76
CA ALA A 153 -7.31 -19.96 -3.28
C ALA A 153 -8.26 -19.17 -4.22
N LEU A 154 -7.87 -17.98 -4.70
CA LEU A 154 -8.68 -17.21 -5.65
C LEU A 154 -8.85 -17.94 -6.99
N VAL A 155 -7.78 -18.56 -7.51
CA VAL A 155 -7.86 -19.36 -8.74
C VAL A 155 -8.83 -20.53 -8.56
N LEU A 156 -8.83 -21.21 -7.41
CA LEU A 156 -9.77 -22.29 -7.13
C LEU A 156 -11.22 -21.79 -7.00
N ILE A 157 -11.43 -20.64 -6.32
CA ILE A 157 -12.76 -20.03 -6.14
C ILE A 157 -13.38 -19.62 -7.47
N VAL A 158 -12.58 -19.16 -8.42
CA VAL A 158 -13.06 -18.80 -9.76
C VAL A 158 -13.10 -20.02 -10.67
N GLY A 159 -12.05 -20.82 -10.68
CA GLY A 159 -11.87 -21.95 -11.60
C GLY A 159 -12.86 -23.07 -11.40
N VAL A 160 -13.18 -23.43 -10.14
CA VAL A 160 -14.12 -24.54 -9.86
C VAL A 160 -15.56 -24.22 -10.33
N PRO A 161 -16.15 -23.03 -10.04
CA PRO A 161 -17.47 -22.69 -10.58
C PRO A 161 -17.46 -22.57 -12.12
N LEU A 162 -16.43 -21.97 -12.71
CA LEU A 162 -16.30 -21.88 -14.17
C LEU A 162 -16.22 -23.27 -14.83
N TRP A 163 -15.44 -24.19 -14.25
CA TRP A 163 -15.35 -25.56 -14.73
C TRP A 163 -16.70 -26.32 -14.64
N LYS A 164 -17.42 -26.12 -13.52
CA LYS A 164 -18.77 -26.69 -13.36
C LYS A 164 -19.75 -26.08 -14.37
N ALA A 165 -19.71 -24.79 -14.59
CA ALA A 165 -20.51 -24.06 -15.55
C ALA A 165 -20.26 -24.53 -16.97
N TYR A 166 -19.00 -24.76 -17.34
CA TYR A 166 -18.62 -25.31 -18.65
C TYR A 166 -19.17 -26.69 -18.84
N LYS A 167 -19.02 -27.59 -17.84
CA LYS A 167 -19.53 -28.99 -17.91
C LYS A 167 -21.05 -29.10 -17.95
N SER A 168 -21.76 -28.16 -17.30
CA SER A 168 -23.24 -28.16 -17.28
C SER A 168 -23.88 -27.57 -18.53
N GLY A 169 -23.08 -27.16 -19.54
CA GLY A 169 -23.60 -26.59 -20.77
C GLY A 169 -24.35 -25.27 -20.63
N ILE A 170 -24.05 -24.51 -19.60
CA ILE A 170 -24.71 -23.20 -19.31
C ILE A 170 -24.68 -22.25 -20.52
N PHE A 171 -23.66 -22.39 -21.35
CA PHE A 171 -23.49 -21.56 -22.55
C PHE A 171 -24.33 -22.04 -23.75
N SER A 172 -25.12 -23.12 -23.60
CA SER A 172 -25.82 -23.79 -24.69
C SER A 172 -27.34 -23.96 -24.46
N GLY A 173 -27.91 -23.51 -23.33
CA GLY A 173 -29.33 -23.83 -22.98
C GLY A 173 -30.14 -22.64 -22.44
N ASP A 174 -31.48 -22.74 -22.60
CA ASP A 174 -32.47 -21.75 -22.26
C ASP A 174 -32.61 -21.43 -20.75
N ASN A 175 -32.11 -22.28 -19.84
CA ASN A 175 -32.19 -22.13 -18.38
C ASN A 175 -30.88 -21.64 -17.74
N SER A 176 -30.06 -20.90 -18.48
CA SER A 176 -28.72 -20.48 -18.06
C SER A 176 -28.69 -19.39 -16.99
N LEU A 177 -29.69 -18.53 -16.90
CA LEU A 177 -29.69 -17.36 -16.02
C LEU A 177 -29.59 -17.67 -14.51
N PRO A 178 -30.41 -18.59 -13.91
CA PRO A 178 -30.31 -18.88 -12.47
C PRO A 178 -28.95 -19.47 -12.10
N ILE A 179 -28.40 -20.34 -12.94
CA ILE A 179 -27.12 -21.01 -12.71
C ILE A 179 -25.97 -20.00 -12.84
N PHE A 180 -26.05 -19.07 -13.79
CA PHE A 180 -25.10 -17.99 -13.97
C PHE A 180 -25.07 -17.06 -12.74
N PHE A 181 -26.24 -16.65 -12.22
CA PHE A 181 -26.31 -15.85 -11.00
C PHE A 181 -25.78 -16.61 -9.77
N ALA A 182 -26.10 -17.89 -9.62
CA ALA A 182 -25.57 -18.73 -8.55
C ALA A 182 -24.04 -18.86 -8.63
N MET A 183 -23.48 -18.98 -9.83
CA MET A 183 -22.03 -18.96 -10.05
C MET A 183 -21.41 -17.64 -9.62
N ILE A 184 -21.94 -16.49 -10.06
CA ILE A 184 -21.42 -15.17 -9.66
C ILE A 184 -21.53 -15.01 -8.15
N ALA A 185 -22.64 -15.39 -7.53
CA ALA A 185 -22.82 -15.28 -6.08
C ALA A 185 -21.81 -16.15 -5.32
N SER A 186 -21.54 -17.38 -5.77
CA SER A 186 -20.57 -18.27 -5.15
C SER A 186 -19.14 -17.73 -5.25
N VAL A 187 -18.75 -17.19 -6.41
CA VAL A 187 -17.45 -16.55 -6.62
C VAL A 187 -17.32 -15.30 -5.77
N ALA A 188 -18.34 -14.43 -5.74
CA ALA A 188 -18.34 -13.22 -4.94
C ALA A 188 -18.22 -13.52 -3.44
N LEU A 189 -18.99 -14.49 -2.93
CA LEU A 189 -18.93 -14.91 -1.53
C LEU A 189 -17.56 -15.51 -1.18
N GLY A 190 -17.03 -16.40 -2.02
CA GLY A 190 -15.71 -16.98 -1.83
C GLY A 190 -14.59 -15.93 -1.84
N ALA A 191 -14.62 -15.00 -2.80
CA ALA A 191 -13.66 -13.90 -2.88
C ALA A 191 -13.77 -12.95 -1.67
N LEU A 192 -14.99 -12.70 -1.16
CA LEU A 192 -15.21 -11.91 0.05
C LEU A 192 -14.58 -12.58 1.27
N VAL A 193 -14.80 -13.89 1.47
CA VAL A 193 -14.23 -14.65 2.60
C VAL A 193 -12.70 -14.63 2.56
N VAL A 194 -12.11 -14.93 1.39
CA VAL A 194 -10.64 -14.89 1.22
C VAL A 194 -10.12 -13.46 1.39
N GLY A 195 -10.83 -12.46 0.88
CA GLY A 195 -10.47 -11.05 1.05
C GLY A 195 -10.46 -10.59 2.51
N ILE A 196 -11.47 -10.98 3.29
CA ILE A 196 -11.52 -10.70 4.73
C ILE A 196 -10.39 -11.42 5.47
N ALA A 197 -10.17 -12.71 5.21
CA ALA A 197 -9.07 -13.46 5.81
C ALA A 197 -7.71 -12.84 5.47
N PHE A 198 -7.50 -12.47 4.20
CA PHE A 198 -6.30 -11.75 3.76
C PHE A 198 -6.13 -10.42 4.49
N ALA A 199 -7.20 -9.63 4.64
CA ALA A 199 -7.16 -8.33 5.32
C ALA A 199 -6.78 -8.49 6.81
N ILE A 200 -7.36 -9.46 7.51
CA ILE A 200 -7.05 -9.73 8.93
C ILE A 200 -5.59 -10.17 9.08
N VAL A 201 -5.17 -11.22 8.36
CA VAL A 201 -3.81 -11.75 8.44
C VAL A 201 -2.78 -10.67 8.06
N SER A 202 -3.02 -9.94 6.97
CA SER A 202 -2.12 -8.87 6.54
C SER A 202 -2.04 -7.72 7.54
N THR A 203 -3.12 -7.39 8.23
CA THR A 203 -3.12 -6.36 9.28
C THR A 203 -2.33 -6.82 10.49
N LEU A 204 -2.58 -8.03 11.00
CA LEU A 204 -1.84 -8.60 12.12
C LEU A 204 -0.35 -8.73 11.82
N ALA A 205 0.00 -9.23 10.64
CA ALA A 205 1.38 -9.39 10.20
C ALA A 205 2.13 -8.04 10.16
N LYS A 206 1.49 -7.01 9.62
CA LYS A 206 2.10 -5.68 9.47
C LYS A 206 2.20 -4.91 10.78
N ASP A 207 1.19 -4.99 11.63
CA ASP A 207 1.06 -4.12 12.79
C ASP A 207 1.68 -4.72 14.07
N PHE A 208 1.76 -6.05 14.15
CA PHE A 208 2.17 -6.73 15.39
C PHE A 208 3.29 -7.75 15.17
N VAL A 209 3.19 -8.62 14.17
CA VAL A 209 4.21 -9.66 13.94
C VAL A 209 5.53 -9.02 13.55
N MET A 210 5.50 -8.06 12.64
CA MET A 210 6.71 -7.35 12.19
C MET A 210 7.43 -6.60 13.33
N PRO A 211 6.77 -5.80 14.20
CA PRO A 211 7.43 -5.21 15.37
C PRO A 211 8.04 -6.22 16.33
N VAL A 212 7.37 -7.36 16.55
CA VAL A 212 7.93 -8.44 17.41
C VAL A 212 9.19 -9.04 16.78
N MET A 213 9.17 -9.30 15.47
CA MET A 213 10.36 -9.75 14.74
C MET A 213 11.52 -8.73 14.82
N ALA A 214 11.20 -7.44 14.73
CA ALA A 214 12.19 -6.37 14.80
C ALA A 214 12.84 -6.25 16.19
N LEU A 215 12.08 -6.48 17.26
CA LEU A 215 12.53 -6.30 18.65
C LEU A 215 13.24 -7.52 19.22
N ASP A 216 12.83 -8.72 18.84
CA ASP A 216 13.30 -9.98 19.43
C ASP A 216 14.09 -10.86 18.47
N ASP A 217 14.29 -10.42 17.21
CA ASP A 217 14.92 -11.18 16.13
C ASP A 217 14.34 -12.61 15.94
N LEU A 218 13.02 -12.74 16.19
CA LEU A 218 12.31 -14.00 16.08
C LEU A 218 12.08 -14.42 14.65
N SER A 219 11.85 -15.73 14.46
CA SER A 219 11.27 -16.23 13.21
C SER A 219 9.82 -15.73 13.06
N VAL A 220 9.30 -15.74 11.82
CA VAL A 220 7.90 -15.34 11.58
C VAL A 220 6.93 -16.21 12.38
N GLY A 221 7.15 -17.52 12.46
CA GLY A 221 6.31 -18.45 13.21
C GLY A 221 6.28 -18.18 14.71
N ASP A 222 7.45 -17.92 15.30
CA ASP A 222 7.57 -17.61 16.73
C ASP A 222 6.93 -16.24 17.03
N ALA A 223 7.13 -15.25 16.19
CA ALA A 223 6.49 -13.94 16.30
C ALA A 223 4.96 -14.05 16.19
N TRP A 224 4.42 -14.86 15.27
CA TRP A 224 2.99 -15.17 15.20
C TRP A 224 2.47 -15.80 16.48
N SER A 225 3.18 -16.80 17.01
CA SER A 225 2.79 -17.46 18.25
C SER A 225 2.77 -16.51 19.44
N ALA A 226 3.74 -15.60 19.51
CA ALA A 226 3.80 -14.57 20.55
C ALA A 226 2.62 -13.59 20.45
N VAL A 227 2.33 -13.08 19.25
CA VAL A 227 1.18 -12.19 18.99
C VAL A 227 -0.14 -12.90 19.28
N TRP A 228 -0.27 -14.18 18.86
CA TRP A 228 -1.50 -14.94 19.07
C TRP A 228 -1.80 -15.17 20.56
N ARG A 229 -0.80 -15.47 21.37
CA ARG A 229 -0.97 -15.61 22.83
C ARG A 229 -1.53 -14.33 23.47
N VAL A 230 -1.04 -13.16 23.04
CA VAL A 230 -1.54 -11.87 23.52
C VAL A 230 -2.95 -11.61 22.98
N ALA A 231 -3.21 -11.90 21.70
CA ALA A 231 -4.52 -11.71 21.10
C ALA A 231 -5.60 -12.60 21.71
N ALA A 232 -5.28 -13.86 21.99
CA ALA A 232 -6.19 -14.82 22.59
C ALA A 232 -6.57 -14.46 24.04
N SER A 233 -5.71 -13.73 24.76
CA SER A 233 -6.01 -13.29 26.13
C SER A 233 -7.02 -12.13 26.20
N GLU A 234 -7.17 -11.33 25.13
CA GLU A 234 -8.05 -10.15 25.09
C GLU A 234 -8.77 -10.01 23.73
N PRO A 235 -9.58 -11.00 23.28
CA PRO A 235 -10.14 -11.00 21.92
C PRO A 235 -11.02 -9.78 21.63
N GLY A 236 -11.75 -9.26 22.62
CA GLY A 236 -12.57 -8.05 22.48
C GLY A 236 -11.75 -6.79 22.21
N ALA A 237 -10.58 -6.64 22.82
CA ALA A 237 -9.70 -5.50 22.56
C ALA A 237 -9.14 -5.53 21.12
N TRP A 238 -8.83 -6.72 20.62
CA TRP A 238 -8.34 -6.90 19.23
C TRP A 238 -9.43 -6.69 18.20
N ALA A 239 -10.65 -7.16 18.46
CA ALA A 239 -11.81 -6.84 17.62
C ALA A 239 -12.08 -5.34 17.59
N GLY A 240 -12.01 -4.67 18.74
CA GLY A 240 -12.11 -3.21 18.84
C GLY A 240 -11.01 -2.48 18.08
N TYR A 241 -9.76 -2.98 18.13
CA TYR A 241 -8.66 -2.44 17.35
C TYR A 241 -8.92 -2.54 15.84
N MET A 242 -9.37 -3.71 15.36
CA MET A 242 -9.68 -3.92 13.95
C MET A 242 -10.81 -3.01 13.47
N GLY A 243 -11.88 -2.89 14.27
CA GLY A 243 -13.02 -2.00 13.97
C GLY A 243 -12.59 -0.53 13.93
N MET A 244 -11.85 -0.07 14.93
CA MET A 244 -11.37 1.31 14.99
C MET A 244 -10.37 1.61 13.86
N LYS A 245 -9.48 0.66 13.54
CA LYS A 245 -8.57 0.79 12.40
C LYS A 245 -9.32 0.92 11.08
N LEU A 246 -10.39 0.15 10.89
CA LEU A 246 -11.24 0.26 9.69
C LEU A 246 -11.91 1.64 9.60
N LEU A 247 -12.45 2.15 10.71
CA LEU A 247 -13.02 3.51 10.76
C LEU A 247 -11.96 4.57 10.45
N CYS A 248 -10.78 4.47 11.05
CA CYS A 248 -9.66 5.36 10.75
C CYS A 248 -9.22 5.26 9.27
N ALA A 249 -9.25 4.06 8.67
CA ALA A 249 -8.92 3.85 7.27
C ALA A 249 -9.93 4.53 6.34
N ILE A 250 -11.22 4.41 6.63
CA ILE A 250 -12.29 5.12 5.89
C ILE A 250 -12.10 6.63 6.04
N GLY A 251 -11.97 7.12 7.27
CA GLY A 251 -11.75 8.55 7.53
C GLY A 251 -10.49 9.11 6.87
N SER A 252 -9.38 8.36 6.92
CA SER A 252 -8.13 8.77 6.26
C SER A 252 -8.23 8.76 4.73
N SER A 253 -9.00 7.84 4.12
CA SER A 253 -9.21 7.82 2.68
C SER A 253 -10.01 9.05 2.21
N ILE A 254 -11.04 9.44 2.95
CA ILE A 254 -11.81 10.65 2.70
C ILE A 254 -10.92 11.89 2.86
N ALA A 255 -10.20 11.97 3.97
CA ALA A 255 -9.29 13.08 4.24
C ALA A 255 -8.19 13.20 3.17
N LEU A 256 -7.61 12.07 2.73
CA LEU A 256 -6.62 12.04 1.67
C LEU A 256 -7.20 12.52 0.33
N THR A 257 -8.43 12.09 -0.01
CA THR A 257 -9.10 12.54 -1.24
C THR A 257 -9.32 14.05 -1.20
N ILE A 258 -9.83 14.59 -0.10
CA ILE A 258 -10.04 16.03 0.07
C ILE A 258 -8.69 16.77 -0.01
N ALA A 259 -7.68 16.30 0.73
CA ALA A 259 -6.35 16.89 0.73
C ALA A 259 -5.71 16.85 -0.66
N PHE A 260 -5.90 15.76 -1.41
CA PHE A 260 -5.42 15.63 -2.79
C PHE A 260 -6.09 16.65 -3.71
N VAL A 261 -7.42 16.79 -3.66
CA VAL A 261 -8.14 17.79 -4.46
C VAL A 261 -7.68 19.20 -4.14
N ILE A 262 -7.55 19.53 -2.84
CA ILE A 262 -7.06 20.86 -2.41
C ILE A 262 -5.62 21.09 -2.87
N ALA A 263 -4.74 20.09 -2.76
CA ALA A 263 -3.33 20.19 -3.12
C ALA A 263 -3.11 20.21 -4.64
N MET A 264 -4.04 19.67 -5.42
CA MET A 264 -3.97 19.74 -6.90
C MET A 264 -4.02 21.15 -7.43
N PHE A 265 -4.76 22.06 -6.77
CA PHE A 265 -4.84 23.45 -7.23
C PHE A 265 -3.47 24.18 -7.21
N PRO A 266 -2.74 24.28 -6.09
CA PRO A 266 -1.39 24.85 -6.10
C PRO A 266 -0.40 23.99 -6.91
N ALA A 267 -0.56 22.67 -6.98
CA ALA A 267 0.32 21.80 -7.77
C ALA A 267 0.22 22.10 -9.28
N VAL A 268 -0.98 22.36 -9.80
CA VAL A 268 -1.17 22.78 -11.19
C VAL A 268 -0.49 24.12 -11.47
N ILE A 269 -0.54 25.05 -10.54
CA ILE A 269 0.12 26.36 -10.69
C ILE A 269 1.63 26.21 -10.66
N VAL A 270 2.18 25.51 -9.66
CA VAL A 270 3.62 25.45 -9.39
C VAL A 270 4.35 24.46 -10.31
N ILE A 271 3.71 23.37 -10.68
CA ILE A 271 4.30 22.30 -11.49
C ILE A 271 3.66 22.25 -12.87
N GLY A 272 2.33 22.27 -12.95
CA GLY A 272 1.58 22.05 -14.18
C GLY A 272 1.81 23.15 -15.22
N ILE A 273 1.80 24.44 -14.80
CA ILE A 273 2.03 25.56 -15.73
C ILE A 273 3.46 25.54 -16.28
N PRO A 274 4.55 25.47 -15.46
CA PRO A 274 5.91 25.39 -16.00
C PRO A 274 6.14 24.17 -16.90
N VAL A 275 5.59 23.01 -16.52
CA VAL A 275 5.67 21.78 -17.33
C VAL A 275 4.89 21.94 -18.62
N GLY A 276 3.71 22.57 -18.60
CA GLY A 276 2.91 22.85 -19.79
C GLY A 276 3.63 23.79 -20.77
N ILE A 277 4.28 24.84 -20.26
CA ILE A 277 5.12 25.75 -21.05
C ILE A 277 6.29 24.98 -21.68
N LEU A 278 6.97 24.14 -20.90
CA LEU A 278 8.09 23.33 -21.39
C LEU A 278 7.65 22.32 -22.45
N ALA A 279 6.49 21.69 -22.29
CA ALA A 279 5.91 20.79 -23.30
C ALA A 279 5.54 21.52 -24.58
N LEU A 280 4.98 22.74 -24.47
CA LEU A 280 4.69 23.60 -25.62
C LEU A 280 5.97 24.00 -26.37
N LEU A 281 7.03 24.38 -25.64
CA LEU A 281 8.34 24.64 -26.23
C LEU A 281 8.89 23.42 -26.97
N GLY A 282 8.66 22.20 -26.45
CA GLY A 282 9.00 20.95 -27.12
C GLY A 282 8.29 20.79 -28.48
N VAL A 283 6.99 21.12 -28.54
CA VAL A 283 6.23 21.10 -29.80
C VAL A 283 6.74 22.15 -30.80
N VAL A 284 7.07 23.35 -30.34
CA VAL A 284 7.65 24.41 -31.16
C VAL A 284 9.03 23.98 -31.67
N ALA A 285 9.89 23.46 -30.82
CA ALA A 285 11.23 22.98 -31.19
C ALA A 285 11.16 21.81 -32.18
N PHE A 286 10.18 20.93 -32.04
CA PHE A 286 9.94 19.84 -33.00
C PHE A 286 9.74 20.38 -34.43
N LYS A 287 8.98 21.46 -34.57
CA LYS A 287 8.69 22.09 -35.87
C LYS A 287 9.83 22.98 -36.38
N ALA A 288 10.51 23.70 -35.48
CA ALA A 288 11.49 24.75 -35.87
C ALA A 288 12.92 24.22 -36.00
N ILE A 289 13.34 23.27 -35.12
CA ILE A 289 14.74 22.83 -34.99
C ILE A 289 14.88 21.36 -35.44
N GLY A 290 13.83 20.55 -35.26
CA GLY A 290 13.79 19.15 -35.65
C GLY A 290 13.26 18.22 -34.58
N ALA A 291 12.87 17.01 -35.02
CA ALA A 291 12.17 16.04 -34.19
C ALA A 291 12.94 15.64 -32.92
N VAL A 292 14.26 15.48 -33.00
CA VAL A 292 15.08 15.03 -31.86
C VAL A 292 15.03 16.02 -30.69
N PHE A 293 15.21 17.31 -30.96
CA PHE A 293 15.17 18.34 -29.92
C PHE A 293 13.78 18.49 -29.31
N GLY A 294 12.73 18.45 -30.15
CA GLY A 294 11.35 18.50 -29.67
C GLY A 294 11.01 17.34 -28.75
N ILE A 295 11.40 16.11 -29.12
CA ILE A 295 11.18 14.90 -28.30
C ILE A 295 11.94 15.00 -26.98
N ILE A 296 13.20 15.44 -26.97
CA ILE A 296 13.98 15.57 -25.73
C ILE A 296 13.30 16.54 -24.75
N ILE A 297 12.90 17.73 -25.22
CA ILE A 297 12.23 18.73 -24.38
C ILE A 297 10.90 18.18 -23.83
N PHE A 298 10.13 17.49 -24.68
CA PHE A 298 8.88 16.89 -24.28
C PHE A 298 9.09 15.78 -23.22
N CYS A 299 10.09 14.91 -23.40
CA CYS A 299 10.45 13.89 -22.42
C CYS A 299 10.85 14.49 -21.06
N VAL A 300 11.61 15.60 -21.07
CA VAL A 300 11.96 16.33 -19.84
C VAL A 300 10.72 16.88 -19.15
N ALA A 301 9.78 17.45 -19.91
CA ALA A 301 8.52 17.94 -19.37
C ALA A 301 7.71 16.83 -18.70
N VAL A 302 7.58 15.67 -19.35
CA VAL A 302 6.90 14.49 -18.80
C VAL A 302 7.61 14.00 -17.53
N LEU A 303 8.94 13.91 -17.53
CA LEU A 303 9.71 13.50 -16.36
C LEU A 303 9.48 14.43 -15.16
N LEU A 304 9.48 15.74 -15.37
CA LEU A 304 9.19 16.73 -14.34
C LEU A 304 7.75 16.63 -13.83
N ALA A 305 6.78 16.39 -14.72
CA ALA A 305 5.39 16.17 -14.31
C ALA A 305 5.24 14.95 -13.40
N VAL A 306 5.85 13.83 -13.80
CA VAL A 306 5.84 12.58 -13.01
C VAL A 306 6.55 12.78 -11.66
N ALA A 307 7.73 13.42 -11.64
CA ALA A 307 8.46 13.70 -10.42
C ALA A 307 7.66 14.58 -9.46
N GLY A 308 7.03 15.64 -9.98
CA GLY A 308 6.17 16.53 -9.18
C GLY A 308 4.95 15.81 -8.62
N PHE A 309 4.31 14.95 -9.41
CA PHE A 309 3.18 14.13 -8.96
C PHE A 309 3.60 13.14 -7.86
N ILE A 310 4.76 12.49 -8.02
CA ILE A 310 5.32 11.59 -6.99
C ILE A 310 5.60 12.38 -5.71
N CYS A 311 6.24 13.55 -5.79
CA CYS A 311 6.48 14.40 -4.62
C CYS A 311 5.17 14.77 -3.89
N LEU A 312 4.12 15.11 -4.62
CA LEU A 312 2.80 15.40 -4.06
C LEU A 312 2.24 14.17 -3.32
N LEU A 313 2.29 12.98 -3.94
CA LEU A 313 1.85 11.75 -3.28
C LEU A 313 2.65 11.46 -2.01
N LEU A 314 3.98 11.64 -2.03
CA LEU A 314 4.84 11.41 -0.86
C LEU A 314 4.45 12.34 0.30
N ILE A 315 4.22 13.61 0.02
CA ILE A 315 3.82 14.58 1.04
C ILE A 315 2.45 14.21 1.62
N LEU A 316 1.48 13.87 0.80
CA LEU A 316 0.13 13.54 1.26
C LEU A 316 0.06 12.21 2.03
N THR A 317 0.90 11.24 1.70
CA THR A 317 0.89 9.91 2.34
C THR A 317 1.71 9.85 3.63
N ALA A 318 2.67 10.75 3.85
CA ALA A 318 3.54 10.75 5.01
C ALA A 318 2.78 10.77 6.36
N PRO A 319 1.81 11.69 6.60
CA PRO A 319 1.08 11.74 7.87
C PRO A 319 0.29 10.45 8.14
N ILE A 320 -0.32 9.88 7.11
CA ILE A 320 -1.13 8.67 7.20
C ILE A 320 -0.27 7.48 7.59
N SER A 321 0.92 7.36 6.98
CA SER A 321 1.85 6.26 7.25
C SER A 321 2.36 6.30 8.69
N VAL A 322 2.74 7.49 9.19
CA VAL A 322 3.15 7.68 10.58
C VAL A 322 2.00 7.41 11.53
N PHE A 323 0.79 7.90 11.23
CA PHE A 323 -0.38 7.71 12.08
C PHE A 323 -0.71 6.23 12.28
N PHE A 324 -0.89 5.46 11.20
CA PHE A 324 -1.27 4.05 11.32
C PHE A 324 -0.18 3.21 11.99
N THR A 325 1.09 3.50 11.73
CA THR A 325 2.19 2.81 12.38
C THR A 325 2.23 3.15 13.87
N SER A 326 2.13 4.42 14.23
CA SER A 326 2.08 4.86 15.63
C SER A 326 0.87 4.30 16.35
N TYR A 327 -0.30 4.31 15.73
CA TYR A 327 -1.54 3.76 16.28
C TYR A 327 -1.40 2.28 16.68
N ALA A 328 -0.84 1.47 15.77
CA ALA A 328 -0.55 0.07 16.05
C ALA A 328 0.46 -0.09 17.21
N LEU A 329 1.54 0.70 17.21
CA LEU A 329 2.58 0.63 18.22
C LEU A 329 2.08 1.05 19.61
N TYR A 330 1.28 2.10 19.73
CA TYR A 330 0.71 2.52 21.03
C TYR A 330 -0.31 1.53 21.56
N PHE A 331 -1.15 0.95 20.69
CA PHE A 331 -2.07 -0.12 21.09
C PHE A 331 -1.32 -1.35 21.61
N PHE A 332 -0.26 -1.76 20.93
CA PHE A 332 0.52 -2.94 21.27
C PHE A 332 1.51 -2.69 22.41
N GLY A 333 2.01 -1.45 22.55
CA GLY A 333 3.02 -1.08 23.54
C GLY A 333 2.62 -1.39 24.99
N GLY A 334 1.34 -1.21 25.34
CA GLY A 334 0.85 -1.59 26.67
C GLY A 334 0.76 -3.10 26.93
N ARG A 335 0.91 -3.92 25.89
CA ARG A 335 0.80 -5.39 25.92
C ARG A 335 2.13 -6.09 25.69
N TYR A 336 3.15 -5.33 25.23
CA TYR A 336 4.48 -5.86 24.90
C TYR A 336 5.58 -5.05 25.60
N PRO A 337 6.20 -5.58 26.69
CA PRO A 337 7.08 -4.78 27.57
C PRO A 337 8.26 -4.11 26.87
N LYS A 338 8.91 -4.79 25.92
CA LYS A 338 10.04 -4.22 25.17
C LYS A 338 9.62 -3.02 24.33
N LEU A 339 8.45 -3.07 23.72
CA LEU A 339 7.91 -1.96 22.94
C LEU A 339 7.48 -0.81 23.88
N ALA A 340 6.91 -1.13 25.05
CA ALA A 340 6.56 -0.14 26.06
C ALA A 340 7.78 0.69 26.51
N ALA A 341 8.92 0.04 26.72
CA ALA A 341 10.17 0.72 27.11
C ALA A 341 10.66 1.70 26.04
N LEU A 342 10.50 1.37 24.76
CA LEU A 342 10.92 2.22 23.63
C LEU A 342 9.98 3.43 23.41
N LEU A 343 8.69 3.26 23.69
CA LEU A 343 7.68 4.31 23.50
C LEU A 343 7.55 5.24 24.70
N SER A 344 8.00 4.82 25.89
CA SER A 344 8.01 5.65 27.08
C SER A 344 9.19 6.64 26.98
N PRO A 345 9.01 7.95 27.20
CA PRO A 345 10.14 8.85 27.37
C PRO A 345 10.98 8.30 28.54
N GLN A 346 12.24 7.93 28.30
CA GLN A 346 13.16 7.69 29.40
C GLN A 346 13.22 8.98 30.22
N PRO A 347 12.94 8.95 31.54
CA PRO A 347 13.25 10.08 32.37
C PRO A 347 14.75 10.35 32.20
N ALA A 348 15.09 11.63 31.93
CA ALA A 348 16.47 12.06 31.87
C ALA A 348 17.18 11.48 33.10
N PRO A 349 18.40 10.90 32.96
CA PRO A 349 19.14 10.41 34.11
C PRO A 349 19.17 11.56 35.11
N VAL A 350 18.52 11.33 36.26
CA VAL A 350 18.61 12.27 37.38
C VAL A 350 20.09 12.33 37.70
N ALA A 351 20.74 13.44 37.31
CA ALA A 351 22.08 13.71 37.75
C ALA A 351 22.05 13.53 39.26
N GLN A 352 22.65 12.44 39.75
CA GLN A 352 22.89 12.28 41.18
C GLN A 352 23.65 13.53 41.58
N MET A 353 22.93 14.47 42.21
CA MET A 353 23.55 15.55 42.93
C MET A 353 24.45 14.85 43.92
N ALA A 354 25.73 14.85 43.61
CA ALA A 354 26.77 14.44 44.50
C ALA A 354 26.53 15.21 45.78
N GLY A 355 26.16 14.46 46.82
CA GLY A 355 25.98 15.03 48.15
C GLY A 355 27.25 15.72 48.57
N THR A 356 27.21 17.02 48.64
CA THR A 356 28.11 17.76 49.49
C THR A 356 27.88 17.31 50.90
N GLN A 357 28.75 16.44 51.41
CA GLN A 357 28.91 16.22 52.85
C GLN A 357 29.34 17.55 53.49
N PRO A 358 28.64 18.03 54.49
CA PRO A 358 29.18 19.10 55.35
C PRO A 358 30.25 18.51 56.24
N THR A 359 31.45 19.09 56.16
CA THR A 359 32.53 18.97 57.17
C THR A 359 32.15 19.70 58.46
#